data_0735be51cff3d54b52a45619228590e9
#
_entry.id   0735be51cff3d54b52a45619228590e9
#
_cell.length_a   1.000
_cell.length_b   1.000
_cell.length_c   1.000
_cell.angle_alpha   90.00
_cell.angle_beta   90.00
_cell.angle_gamma   90.00
#
_symmetry.space_group_name_H-M   'P 1'
#
loop_
_entity.id
_entity.type
_entity.pdbx_description
1 polymer ?
#
loop_
_entity_poly.entity_id
_entity_poly.type
_entity_poly.pdbx_seq_one_letter_code
_entity_poly.pdbx_strand_id
1 'polypeptide(L)'
;MQRQNRRSIMDLKFDKAQHLICRQGRSMMTYPSNCIMTYSRVLMDPLTARPDQILIEDIAHSLSLMTRANGHCRQFYSVAQHCLNCALEAKSQGLGQRLQLACLLHDAAEAYVADIPRPVKHRLTGFAEIEEYVQSVIFRKFGLADMTEEEWNAVFRIDDALLHAEFEALMGIMIFDTAPYVSMAHDFSLRDMDDVYREFIRIFRSLTKPLDDRNVRKVVGVDGCTGGWAAVSLTGDHVDIGIYHCISDVLAAHADAERILIDMPMGLPENVNDLRPDAQLRTMLKGKASSVVNCPCRQAVYANVKEASAVNKAVLGKALSAQSIGLIPKIRELDEYLSAHSETREFIFESHPELCFAKLSRAPVLEKKRSHEGQHKRLSILSAFRPTVRGAVEHADIKKNQASLDDLIDAACLALTAQLSLKRPLLSVPERPETDARGLMMKIVYVDV
;
A
#
# COMPACT_ATOMS: atom_id res chain seq x y z
N MET A 1 41.99 -6.62 46.46
CA MET A 1 41.30 -7.00 47.68
C MET A 1 39.80 -6.90 47.45
N GLN A 2 39.12 -7.95 47.68
CA GLN A 2 37.75 -8.38 47.36
C GLN A 2 36.69 -7.29 47.31
N ARG A 3 36.09 -7.03 46.09
CA ARG A 3 34.74 -6.50 45.92
C ARG A 3 33.79 -7.68 45.91
N GLN A 4 33.10 -7.93 47.01
CA GLN A 4 31.97 -8.84 47.08
C GLN A 4 30.80 -8.28 46.26
N ASN A 5 30.41 -9.02 45.22
CA ASN A 5 29.17 -8.84 44.46
C ASN A 5 27.98 -9.01 45.42
N ARG A 6 27.34 -7.93 45.83
CA ARG A 6 26.00 -7.98 46.46
C ARG A 6 24.97 -8.19 45.36
N ARG A 7 24.59 -9.42 45.04
CA ARG A 7 23.35 -9.73 44.34
C ARG A 7 22.18 -9.19 45.18
N SER A 8 21.26 -8.49 44.53
CA SER A 8 20.08 -7.91 45.18
C SER A 8 19.20 -9.01 45.75
N ILE A 9 18.45 -8.71 46.82
CA ILE A 9 17.50 -9.63 47.46
C ILE A 9 16.36 -10.00 46.44
N MET A 10 16.11 -9.16 45.42
CA MET A 10 15.19 -9.42 44.33
C MET A 10 15.73 -10.51 43.40
N ASP A 11 17.00 -10.49 43.01
CA ASP A 11 17.60 -11.51 42.15
C ASP A 11 17.51 -12.92 42.78
N LEU A 12 17.70 -12.99 44.08
CA LEU A 12 17.61 -14.25 44.85
C LEU A 12 16.17 -14.79 44.99
N LYS A 13 15.14 -13.89 44.96
CA LYS A 13 13.72 -14.27 44.98
C LYS A 13 13.26 -14.70 43.61
N PHE A 14 13.74 -14.07 42.56
CA PHE A 14 13.44 -14.44 41.17
C PHE A 14 14.02 -15.81 40.81
N ASP A 15 15.29 -16.06 41.13
CA ASP A 15 15.92 -17.38 40.93
C ASP A 15 15.19 -18.51 41.68
N LYS A 16 14.70 -18.25 42.90
CA LYS A 16 13.91 -19.23 43.66
C LYS A 16 12.55 -19.50 43.04
N ALA A 17 11.87 -18.50 42.47
CA ALA A 17 10.58 -18.67 41.77
C ALA A 17 10.75 -19.49 40.50
N GLN A 18 11.81 -19.28 39.73
CA GLN A 18 12.15 -20.08 38.55
C GLN A 18 12.43 -21.56 38.91
N HIS A 19 13.12 -21.83 40.01
CA HIS A 19 13.37 -23.19 40.48
C HIS A 19 12.13 -23.92 40.98
N LEU A 20 11.12 -23.21 41.49
CA LEU A 20 9.84 -23.83 41.92
C LEU A 20 8.96 -24.21 40.72
N ILE A 21 8.98 -23.44 39.65
CA ILE A 21 8.20 -23.67 38.40
C ILE A 21 8.80 -24.87 37.62
N CYS A 22 10.14 -25.05 37.67
CA CYS A 22 10.82 -26.16 36.99
C CYS A 22 10.45 -27.57 37.51
N ARG A 23 9.84 -27.69 38.69
CA ARG A 23 9.50 -29.01 39.28
C ARG A 23 8.21 -29.64 38.75
N GLN A 24 7.46 -28.99 37.87
CA GLN A 24 6.16 -29.50 37.38
C GLN A 24 6.17 -30.07 35.95
N GLY A 25 7.32 -30.50 35.40
CA GLY A 25 7.40 -31.38 34.22
C GLY A 25 6.79 -30.84 32.92
N ARG A 26 6.54 -29.52 32.78
CA ARG A 26 6.16 -28.92 31.51
C ARG A 26 7.42 -28.45 30.78
N SER A 27 7.58 -28.86 29.52
CA SER A 27 8.58 -28.32 28.61
C SER A 27 8.45 -26.79 28.57
N MET A 28 9.31 -26.09 29.32
CA MET A 28 9.37 -24.63 29.30
C MET A 28 10.15 -24.22 28.05
N MET A 29 9.52 -23.50 27.15
CA MET A 29 10.26 -22.57 26.31
C MET A 29 11.06 -21.67 27.25
N THR A 30 12.39 -21.70 27.16
CA THR A 30 13.27 -20.81 27.94
C THR A 30 13.07 -19.39 27.41
N TYR A 31 12.11 -18.69 27.99
CA TYR A 31 11.89 -17.27 27.74
C TYR A 31 13.05 -16.52 28.45
N PRO A 32 13.87 -15.72 27.71
CA PRO A 32 14.93 -14.96 28.33
C PRO A 32 14.36 -13.99 29.37
N SER A 33 14.90 -14.02 30.59
CA SER A 33 14.36 -13.22 31.71
C SER A 33 14.51 -11.70 31.54
N ASN A 34 15.35 -11.27 30.61
CA ASN A 34 15.61 -9.86 30.27
C ASN A 34 14.85 -9.37 29.04
N CYS A 35 14.06 -10.24 28.39
CA CYS A 35 13.31 -9.88 27.19
C CYS A 35 11.81 -9.78 27.47
N ILE A 36 11.16 -8.90 26.75
CA ILE A 36 9.70 -8.88 26.58
C ILE A 36 9.32 -9.53 25.24
N MET A 37 8.13 -10.10 25.16
CA MET A 37 7.54 -10.59 23.92
C MET A 37 6.50 -9.57 23.46
N THR A 38 6.69 -8.99 22.27
CA THR A 38 5.75 -8.02 21.71
C THR A 38 4.53 -8.70 21.09
N TYR A 39 3.53 -7.93 20.70
CA TYR A 39 2.34 -8.39 20.01
C TYR A 39 2.67 -9.15 18.70
N SER A 40 3.61 -8.65 17.93
CA SER A 40 4.12 -9.30 16.71
C SER A 40 5.09 -10.46 16.96
N ARG A 41 5.20 -10.90 18.22
CA ARG A 41 6.09 -12.00 18.67
C ARG A 41 7.58 -11.72 18.46
N VAL A 42 7.99 -10.48 18.53
CA VAL A 42 9.40 -10.10 18.57
C VAL A 42 9.90 -10.19 20.02
N LEU A 43 10.97 -10.93 20.24
CA LEU A 43 11.69 -10.93 21.52
C LEU A 43 12.63 -9.72 21.55
N MET A 44 12.46 -8.84 22.53
CA MET A 44 13.24 -7.62 22.67
C MET A 44 13.66 -7.40 24.14
N ASP A 45 14.94 -7.16 24.34
CA ASP A 45 15.47 -6.62 25.58
C ASP A 45 15.45 -5.09 25.50
N PRO A 46 14.68 -4.39 26.35
CA PRO A 46 14.59 -2.92 26.30
C PRO A 46 15.93 -2.22 26.49
N LEU A 47 16.90 -2.84 27.20
CA LEU A 47 18.23 -2.28 27.42
C LEU A 47 19.15 -2.40 26.21
N THR A 48 18.83 -3.24 25.24
CA THR A 48 19.65 -3.49 24.05
C THR A 48 18.81 -3.51 22.77
N ALA A 49 17.67 -2.82 22.79
CA ALA A 49 16.76 -2.72 21.66
C ALA A 49 17.45 -2.21 20.40
N ARG A 50 17.03 -2.73 19.24
CA ARG A 50 17.54 -2.34 17.92
C ARG A 50 16.40 -1.87 17.01
N PRO A 51 16.68 -0.98 16.04
CA PRO A 51 15.65 -0.47 15.13
C PRO A 51 14.91 -1.56 14.34
N ASP A 52 15.54 -2.70 14.05
CA ASP A 52 14.91 -3.83 13.35
C ASP A 52 13.87 -4.58 14.21
N GLN A 53 13.93 -4.44 15.52
CA GLN A 53 12.98 -5.02 16.48
C GLN A 53 11.77 -4.11 16.77
N ILE A 54 11.81 -2.85 16.33
CA ILE A 54 10.73 -1.88 16.53
C ILE A 54 9.72 -1.99 15.38
N LEU A 55 8.49 -2.36 15.71
CA LEU A 55 7.36 -2.41 14.76
C LEU A 55 6.27 -1.44 15.20
N ILE A 56 5.74 -0.68 14.25
CA ILE A 56 4.68 0.29 14.54
C ILE A 56 3.40 -0.39 15.02
N GLU A 57 3.16 -1.60 14.53
CA GLU A 57 2.02 -2.43 14.92
C GLU A 57 2.09 -2.80 16.41
N ASP A 58 3.27 -3.07 16.94
CA ASP A 58 3.47 -3.36 18.36
C ASP A 58 3.22 -2.12 19.22
N ILE A 59 3.75 -0.97 18.80
CA ILE A 59 3.54 0.32 19.48
C ILE A 59 2.05 0.66 19.50
N ALA A 60 1.42 0.70 18.33
CA ALA A 60 0.01 1.07 18.21
C ALA A 60 -0.90 0.14 19.02
N HIS A 61 -0.65 -1.18 18.98
CA HIS A 61 -1.42 -2.17 19.73
C HIS A 61 -1.27 -1.97 21.24
N SER A 62 -0.03 -1.90 21.73
CA SER A 62 0.25 -1.75 23.16
C SER A 62 -0.35 -0.45 23.71
N LEU A 63 -0.10 0.69 23.05
CA LEU A 63 -0.61 1.98 23.49
C LEU A 63 -2.13 2.08 23.41
N SER A 64 -2.80 1.35 22.50
CA SER A 64 -4.28 1.33 22.41
C SER A 64 -4.92 0.59 23.59
N LEU A 65 -4.23 -0.39 24.17
CA LEU A 65 -4.67 -1.16 25.33
C LEU A 65 -4.20 -0.55 26.66
N MET A 66 -3.21 0.34 26.62
CA MET A 66 -2.62 0.94 27.80
C MET A 66 -3.45 2.13 28.27
N THR A 67 -3.91 2.09 29.54
CA THR A 67 -4.67 3.18 30.11
C THR A 67 -3.80 4.33 30.55
N ARG A 68 -4.19 5.56 30.24
CA ARG A 68 -3.54 6.80 30.68
C ARG A 68 -3.71 6.99 32.20
N ALA A 69 -2.72 7.63 32.85
CA ALA A 69 -2.71 7.96 34.27
C ALA A 69 -3.01 6.76 35.20
N ASN A 70 -2.51 5.55 34.89
CA ASN A 70 -2.76 4.31 35.62
C ASN A 70 -4.25 3.99 35.83
N GLY A 71 -5.14 4.44 34.97
CA GLY A 71 -6.57 4.19 35.08
C GLY A 71 -7.30 5.05 36.12
N HIS A 72 -6.72 6.15 36.60
CA HIS A 72 -7.38 7.08 37.53
C HIS A 72 -8.35 8.05 36.82
N CYS A 73 -8.50 7.99 35.50
CA CYS A 73 -9.50 8.70 34.74
C CYS A 73 -10.92 8.14 35.03
N ARG A 74 -11.96 8.96 34.85
CA ARG A 74 -13.38 8.55 35.06
C ARG A 74 -13.83 7.45 34.11
N GLN A 75 -13.14 7.27 33.00
CA GLN A 75 -13.37 6.24 31.98
C GLN A 75 -12.04 5.79 31.39
N PHE A 76 -12.04 4.68 30.65
CA PHE A 76 -10.87 4.27 29.91
C PHE A 76 -10.51 5.32 28.86
N TYR A 77 -9.26 5.72 28.87
CA TYR A 77 -8.65 6.60 27.90
C TYR A 77 -7.22 6.12 27.66
N SER A 78 -6.89 5.76 26.41
CA SER A 78 -5.62 5.11 26.13
C SER A 78 -4.49 6.11 25.85
N VAL A 79 -3.25 5.68 26.06
CA VAL A 79 -2.06 6.43 25.65
C VAL A 79 -2.07 6.68 24.13
N ALA A 80 -2.55 5.72 23.33
CA ALA A 80 -2.71 5.93 21.89
C ALA A 80 -3.69 7.06 21.55
N GLN A 81 -4.82 7.21 22.29
CA GLN A 81 -5.74 8.34 22.07
C GLN A 81 -5.07 9.68 22.39
N HIS A 82 -4.28 9.74 23.45
CA HIS A 82 -3.47 10.92 23.78
C HIS A 82 -2.51 11.27 22.63
N CYS A 83 -1.71 10.31 22.16
CA CYS A 83 -0.78 10.52 21.05
C CYS A 83 -1.47 10.95 19.75
N LEU A 84 -2.66 10.39 19.47
CA LEU A 84 -3.49 10.80 18.33
C LEU A 84 -3.93 12.26 18.45
N ASN A 85 -4.43 12.67 19.63
CA ASN A 85 -4.83 14.04 19.88
C ASN A 85 -3.65 15.01 19.82
N CYS A 86 -2.45 14.63 20.30
CA CYS A 86 -1.22 15.42 20.15
C CYS A 86 -0.84 15.61 18.66
N ALA A 87 -0.92 14.57 17.85
CA ALA A 87 -0.64 14.66 16.42
C ALA A 87 -1.68 15.53 15.67
N LEU A 88 -2.96 15.44 16.04
CA LEU A 88 -4.03 16.26 15.49
C LEU A 88 -3.88 17.74 15.88
N GLU A 89 -3.52 18.01 17.12
CA GLU A 89 -3.22 19.37 17.60
C GLU A 89 -2.03 19.98 16.84
N ALA A 90 -0.94 19.22 16.68
CA ALA A 90 0.21 19.66 15.87
C ALA A 90 -0.20 20.01 14.44
N LYS A 91 -1.07 19.20 13.83
CA LYS A 91 -1.63 19.46 12.50
C LYS A 91 -2.48 20.73 12.46
N SER A 92 -3.37 20.91 13.45
CA SER A 92 -4.27 22.07 13.54
C SER A 92 -3.49 23.37 13.74
N GLN A 93 -2.38 23.34 14.45
CA GLN A 93 -1.44 24.45 14.59
C GLN A 93 -0.57 24.70 13.34
N GLY A 94 -0.74 23.92 12.25
CA GLY A 94 0.01 24.07 11.02
C GLY A 94 1.44 23.53 11.06
N LEU A 95 1.81 22.75 12.07
CA LEU A 95 3.14 22.16 12.16
C LEU A 95 3.38 21.11 11.07
N GLY A 96 4.62 21.04 10.59
CA GLY A 96 5.02 20.10 9.54
C GLY A 96 4.85 18.62 9.92
N GLN A 97 4.78 17.73 8.93
CA GLN A 97 4.55 16.29 9.15
C GLN A 97 5.56 15.65 10.10
N ARG A 98 6.82 16.12 10.08
CA ARG A 98 7.87 15.65 10.99
C ARG A 98 7.48 15.88 12.45
N LEU A 99 6.97 17.07 12.80
CA LEU A 99 6.52 17.39 14.16
C LEU A 99 5.22 16.67 14.51
N GLN A 100 4.28 16.52 13.55
CA GLN A 100 3.09 15.69 13.75
C GLN A 100 3.46 14.23 14.06
N LEU A 101 4.46 13.67 13.36
CA LEU A 101 4.96 12.32 13.62
C LEU A 101 5.65 12.23 14.99
N ALA A 102 6.44 13.25 15.35
CA ALA A 102 7.06 13.31 16.66
C ALA A 102 6.01 13.35 17.78
N CYS A 103 4.94 14.15 17.63
CA CYS A 103 3.81 14.16 18.56
C CYS A 103 3.05 12.82 18.62
N LEU A 104 2.94 12.10 17.48
CA LEU A 104 2.32 10.76 17.48
C LEU A 104 3.16 9.72 18.24
N LEU A 105 4.49 9.86 18.22
CA LEU A 105 5.43 8.88 18.74
C LEU A 105 6.14 9.30 20.04
N HIS A 106 5.80 10.44 20.66
CA HIS A 106 6.53 10.96 21.80
C HIS A 106 6.50 10.04 23.04
N ASP A 107 5.37 9.33 23.24
CA ASP A 107 5.18 8.34 24.30
C ASP A 107 5.36 6.88 23.77
N ALA A 108 5.95 6.68 22.59
CA ALA A 108 6.03 5.35 21.98
C ALA A 108 6.89 4.35 22.78
N ALA A 109 7.84 4.81 23.56
CA ALA A 109 8.64 3.98 24.45
C ALA A 109 7.79 3.28 25.51
N GLU A 110 6.68 3.88 25.94
CA GLU A 110 5.77 3.32 26.93
C GLU A 110 5.19 1.97 26.53
N ALA A 111 5.06 1.72 25.21
CA ALA A 111 4.68 0.40 24.69
C ALA A 111 5.56 -0.75 25.18
N TYR A 112 6.79 -0.44 25.60
CA TYR A 112 7.81 -1.40 26.03
C TYR A 112 8.18 -1.29 27.51
N VAL A 113 7.94 -0.13 28.15
CA VAL A 113 8.36 0.12 29.55
C VAL A 113 7.22 0.55 30.48
N ALA A 114 6.02 0.74 29.97
CA ALA A 114 4.78 1.20 30.63
C ALA A 114 4.68 2.74 30.84
N ASP A 115 3.43 3.24 30.88
CA ASP A 115 3.10 4.61 31.30
C ASP A 115 3.21 4.70 32.82
N ILE A 116 4.30 5.29 33.31
CA ILE A 116 4.54 5.50 34.72
C ILE A 116 4.29 6.98 35.04
N PRO A 117 3.39 7.33 36.00
CA PRO A 117 3.12 8.71 36.37
C PRO A 117 4.38 9.46 36.78
N ARG A 118 4.54 10.70 36.30
CA ARG A 118 5.73 11.56 36.54
C ARG A 118 6.24 11.56 38.00
N PRO A 119 5.39 11.63 39.06
CA PRO A 119 5.87 11.61 40.47
C PRO A 119 6.51 10.29 40.90
N VAL A 120 6.13 9.19 40.26
CA VAL A 120 6.73 7.85 40.51
C VAL A 120 7.99 7.69 39.66
N LYS A 121 7.93 8.08 38.39
CA LYS A 121 9.05 8.00 37.42
C LYS A 121 10.31 8.68 37.96
N HIS A 122 10.19 9.88 38.55
CA HIS A 122 11.31 10.63 39.13
C HIS A 122 11.96 9.93 40.33
N ARG A 123 11.31 8.93 40.94
CA ARG A 123 11.84 8.17 42.08
C ARG A 123 12.40 6.79 41.72
N LEU A 124 12.21 6.38 40.47
CA LEU A 124 12.70 5.10 39.95
C LEU A 124 14.10 5.28 39.34
N THR A 125 15.13 4.83 40.09
CA THR A 125 16.50 4.91 39.60
C THR A 125 16.68 4.05 38.35
N GLY A 126 17.23 4.62 37.27
CA GLY A 126 17.52 3.93 36.02
C GLY A 126 16.35 3.78 35.07
N PHE A 127 15.12 4.21 35.45
CA PHE A 127 13.97 4.10 34.58
C PHE A 127 14.03 5.12 33.43
N ALA A 128 14.40 6.37 33.74
CA ALA A 128 14.48 7.42 32.73
C ALA A 128 15.50 7.07 31.63
N GLU A 129 16.66 6.51 32.01
CA GLU A 129 17.70 6.10 31.06
C GLU A 129 17.21 4.98 30.11
N ILE A 130 16.41 4.04 30.63
CA ILE A 130 15.83 2.96 29.82
C ILE A 130 14.80 3.52 28.85
N GLU A 131 13.89 4.35 29.32
CA GLU A 131 12.83 4.97 28.51
C GLU A 131 13.44 5.84 27.41
N GLU A 132 14.39 6.73 27.74
CA GLU A 132 15.10 7.57 26.76
C GLU A 132 15.85 6.73 25.73
N TYR A 133 16.49 5.62 26.16
CA TYR A 133 17.16 4.73 25.23
C TYR A 133 16.18 4.12 24.23
N VAL A 134 15.08 3.52 24.70
CA VAL A 134 14.06 2.91 23.84
C VAL A 134 13.45 3.97 22.90
N GLN A 135 13.12 5.16 23.43
CA GLN A 135 12.59 6.27 22.64
C GLN A 135 13.60 6.70 21.54
N SER A 136 14.89 6.75 21.85
CA SER A 136 15.94 7.08 20.88
C SER A 136 16.01 6.04 19.75
N VAL A 137 15.81 4.76 20.07
CA VAL A 137 15.79 3.66 19.08
C VAL A 137 14.57 3.78 18.18
N ILE A 138 13.40 4.10 18.75
CA ILE A 138 12.15 4.35 18.01
C ILE A 138 12.32 5.53 17.05
N PHE A 139 12.83 6.66 17.55
CA PHE A 139 13.04 7.86 16.75
C PHE A 139 14.06 7.63 15.63
N ARG A 140 15.13 6.86 15.91
CA ARG A 140 16.09 6.45 14.87
C ARG A 140 15.45 5.59 13.81
N LYS A 141 14.57 4.65 14.18
CA LYS A 141 13.80 3.81 13.25
C LYS A 141 12.93 4.63 12.31
N PHE A 142 12.30 5.69 12.81
CA PHE A 142 11.31 6.45 12.05
C PHE A 142 11.80 7.83 11.55
N GLY A 143 13.14 8.02 11.51
CA GLY A 143 13.74 9.20 10.88
C GLY A 143 13.62 10.50 11.70
N LEU A 144 13.53 10.38 13.03
CA LEU A 144 13.42 11.50 13.98
C LEU A 144 14.66 11.66 14.87
N ALA A 145 15.77 10.97 14.59
CA ALA A 145 16.95 10.94 15.46
C ALA A 145 17.68 12.29 15.60
N ASP A 146 17.48 13.18 14.66
CA ASP A 146 18.13 14.49 14.56
C ASP A 146 17.21 15.66 14.92
N MET A 147 16.20 15.43 15.79
CA MET A 147 15.32 16.49 16.26
C MET A 147 16.10 17.55 17.04
N THR A 148 15.82 18.80 16.68
CA THR A 148 16.39 19.97 17.37
C THR A 148 15.72 20.23 18.71
N GLU A 149 16.36 21.01 19.58
CA GLU A 149 15.77 21.45 20.85
C GLU A 149 14.46 22.23 20.64
N GLU A 150 14.39 23.04 19.58
CA GLU A 150 13.18 23.79 19.23
C GLU A 150 12.03 22.85 18.83
N GLU A 151 12.31 21.80 18.08
CA GLU A 151 11.35 20.77 17.70
C GLU A 151 10.84 20.00 18.93
N TRP A 152 11.74 19.63 19.85
CA TRP A 152 11.35 18.99 21.11
C TRP A 152 10.48 19.90 21.97
N ASN A 153 10.85 21.17 22.09
CA ASN A 153 10.05 22.15 22.85
C ASN A 153 8.67 22.33 22.23
N ALA A 154 8.51 22.19 20.92
CA ALA A 154 7.19 22.23 20.28
C ALA A 154 6.34 21.00 20.64
N VAL A 155 6.94 19.79 20.66
CA VAL A 155 6.26 18.56 21.08
C VAL A 155 5.82 18.65 22.54
N PHE A 156 6.71 19.06 23.46
CA PHE A 156 6.39 19.19 24.90
C PHE A 156 5.29 20.21 25.16
N ARG A 157 5.25 21.34 24.43
CA ARG A 157 4.15 22.29 24.57
C ARG A 157 2.80 21.70 24.20
N ILE A 158 2.75 20.83 23.19
CA ILE A 158 1.52 20.14 22.78
C ILE A 158 1.14 19.08 23.81
N ASP A 159 2.10 18.26 24.26
CA ASP A 159 1.88 17.25 25.30
C ASP A 159 1.30 17.90 26.57
N ASP A 160 1.93 18.94 27.09
CA ASP A 160 1.45 19.65 28.28
C ASP A 160 0.05 20.27 28.08
N ALA A 161 -0.23 20.82 26.89
CA ALA A 161 -1.54 21.39 26.58
C ALA A 161 -2.64 20.31 26.57
N LEU A 162 -2.36 19.18 25.92
CA LEU A 162 -3.29 18.04 25.87
C LEU A 162 -3.43 17.38 27.24
N LEU A 163 -2.35 17.23 28.00
CA LEU A 163 -2.38 16.72 29.37
C LEU A 163 -3.31 17.56 30.25
N HIS A 164 -3.23 18.90 30.17
CA HIS A 164 -4.13 19.78 30.92
C HIS A 164 -5.59 19.59 30.52
N ALA A 165 -5.88 19.61 29.21
CA ALA A 165 -7.23 19.44 28.68
C ALA A 165 -7.84 18.07 29.02
N GLU A 166 -7.04 17.00 28.97
CA GLU A 166 -7.43 15.64 29.37
C GLU A 166 -7.80 15.55 30.85
N PHE A 167 -6.96 16.11 31.73
CA PHE A 167 -7.22 16.08 33.18
C PHE A 167 -8.42 16.91 33.55
N GLU A 168 -8.64 18.05 32.90
CA GLU A 168 -9.87 18.82 33.10
C GLU A 168 -11.10 18.03 32.65
N ALA A 169 -11.09 17.45 31.44
CA ALA A 169 -12.23 16.71 30.90
C ALA A 169 -12.49 15.38 31.62
N LEU A 170 -11.43 14.60 31.92
CA LEU A 170 -11.55 13.24 32.42
C LEU A 170 -11.51 13.12 33.95
N MET A 171 -10.95 14.12 34.65
CA MET A 171 -10.79 14.09 36.12
C MET A 171 -11.39 15.31 36.80
N GLY A 172 -11.67 16.40 36.08
CA GLY A 172 -12.13 17.66 36.63
C GLY A 172 -11.06 18.41 37.45
N ILE A 173 -9.79 18.24 37.05
CA ILE A 173 -8.63 18.79 37.74
C ILE A 173 -7.85 19.66 36.77
N MET A 174 -7.53 20.88 37.15
CA MET A 174 -6.60 21.76 36.43
C MET A 174 -5.17 21.47 36.90
N ILE A 175 -4.24 21.21 35.93
CA ILE A 175 -2.84 20.93 36.23
C ILE A 175 -2.01 22.21 36.25
N PHE A 176 -2.33 23.18 35.40
CA PHE A 176 -1.65 24.47 35.34
C PHE A 176 -2.59 25.59 35.77
N ASP A 177 -2.06 26.61 36.43
CA ASP A 177 -2.83 27.81 36.85
C ASP A 177 -3.45 28.55 35.67
N THR A 178 -2.78 28.52 34.52
CA THR A 178 -3.27 29.05 33.24
C THR A 178 -3.34 27.91 32.25
N ALA A 179 -4.50 27.67 31.65
CA ALA A 179 -4.67 26.62 30.66
C ALA A 179 -3.78 26.90 29.43
N PRO A 180 -2.92 25.96 29.03
CA PRO A 180 -2.15 26.09 27.80
C PRO A 180 -3.07 26.16 26.58
N TYR A 181 -2.58 26.79 25.52
CA TYR A 181 -3.35 26.96 24.29
C TYR A 181 -3.59 25.64 23.56
N VAL A 182 -4.84 25.34 23.23
CA VAL A 182 -5.29 24.24 22.37
C VAL A 182 -6.05 24.84 21.20
N SER A 183 -5.71 24.48 19.98
CA SER A 183 -6.21 25.11 18.74
C SER A 183 -7.56 24.53 18.27
N MET A 184 -7.94 23.35 18.75
CA MET A 184 -9.19 22.68 18.37
C MET A 184 -9.77 21.87 19.53
N ALA A 185 -11.03 21.49 19.41
CA ALA A 185 -11.65 20.54 20.34
C ALA A 185 -11.14 19.12 20.06
N HIS A 186 -10.80 18.38 21.12
CA HIS A 186 -10.33 17.01 21.05
C HIS A 186 -11.37 16.03 21.59
N ASP A 187 -11.30 14.79 21.11
CA ASP A 187 -12.19 13.71 21.56
C ASP A 187 -11.56 12.97 22.75
N PHE A 188 -12.15 13.15 23.92
CA PHE A 188 -11.79 12.44 25.15
C PHE A 188 -12.81 11.35 25.51
N SER A 189 -13.73 11.00 24.60
CA SER A 189 -14.73 9.97 24.84
C SER A 189 -14.12 8.57 24.93
N LEU A 190 -14.89 7.64 25.51
CA LEU A 190 -14.55 6.21 25.45
C LEU A 190 -14.63 5.73 24.00
N ARG A 191 -13.52 5.17 23.50
CA ARG A 191 -13.42 4.65 22.15
C ARG A 191 -13.07 3.16 22.15
N ASP A 192 -13.50 2.46 21.12
CA ASP A 192 -13.07 1.08 20.87
C ASP A 192 -11.56 1.01 20.61
N MET A 193 -10.89 0.07 21.26
CA MET A 193 -9.44 -0.06 21.22
C MET A 193 -8.91 -0.42 19.83
N ASP A 194 -9.67 -1.24 19.08
CA ASP A 194 -9.31 -1.61 17.71
C ASP A 194 -9.48 -0.43 16.74
N ASP A 195 -10.46 0.44 16.98
CA ASP A 195 -10.63 1.67 16.18
C ASP A 195 -9.49 2.65 16.44
N VAL A 196 -9.08 2.80 17.70
CA VAL A 196 -7.91 3.61 18.09
C VAL A 196 -6.64 3.06 17.45
N TYR A 197 -6.41 1.75 17.53
CA TYR A 197 -5.28 1.09 16.85
C TYR A 197 -5.27 1.37 15.34
N ARG A 198 -6.40 1.15 14.66
CA ARG A 198 -6.51 1.38 13.21
C ARG A 198 -6.25 2.84 12.84
N GLU A 199 -6.75 3.78 13.63
CA GLU A 199 -6.51 5.20 13.40
C GLU A 199 -5.04 5.57 13.62
N PHE A 200 -4.39 5.05 14.67
CA PHE A 200 -2.97 5.27 14.93
C PHE A 200 -2.12 4.81 13.74
N ILE A 201 -2.35 3.60 13.25
CA ILE A 201 -1.66 3.07 12.06
C ILE A 201 -1.94 3.92 10.81
N ARG A 202 -3.20 4.35 10.61
CA ARG A 202 -3.59 5.20 9.47
C ARG A 202 -2.86 6.55 9.50
N ILE A 203 -2.83 7.22 10.66
CA ILE A 203 -2.15 8.52 10.82
C ILE A 203 -0.63 8.32 10.66
N PHE A 204 -0.04 7.33 11.33
CA PHE A 204 1.39 7.02 11.17
C PHE A 204 1.77 6.84 9.69
N ARG A 205 1.04 6.00 8.96
CA ARG A 205 1.29 5.78 7.52
C ARG A 205 1.16 7.06 6.70
N SER A 206 0.24 7.95 7.04
CA SER A 206 0.08 9.22 6.35
C SER A 206 1.23 10.20 6.62
N LEU A 207 1.87 10.11 7.79
CA LEU A 207 2.96 11.00 8.22
C LEU A 207 4.34 10.48 7.81
N THR A 208 4.51 9.16 7.68
CA THR A 208 5.78 8.52 7.29
C THR A 208 5.92 8.30 5.79
N LYS A 209 4.84 8.53 5.03
CA LYS A 209 4.98 8.58 3.57
C LYS A 209 5.93 9.73 3.21
N PRO A 210 6.96 9.50 2.36
CA PRO A 210 7.79 10.58 1.85
C PRO A 210 6.94 11.73 1.32
N LEU A 211 7.42 12.96 1.44
CA LEU A 211 6.71 14.16 0.95
C LEU A 211 6.34 14.07 -0.54
N ASP A 212 7.10 13.27 -1.29
CA ASP A 212 6.82 12.91 -2.69
C ASP A 212 5.71 11.84 -2.82
N ASP A 213 5.42 11.09 -1.75
CA ASP A 213 4.43 10.00 -1.72
C ASP A 213 2.99 10.49 -1.41
N ARG A 214 2.80 11.79 -1.12
CA ARG A 214 1.44 12.39 -1.00
C ARG A 214 0.67 12.36 -2.32
N ASN A 215 1.34 11.91 -3.39
CA ASN A 215 0.80 11.71 -4.72
C ASN A 215 1.11 10.31 -5.25
N VAL A 216 1.32 9.33 -4.38
CA VAL A 216 1.50 7.94 -4.82
C VAL A 216 0.15 7.42 -5.25
N ARG A 217 -0.09 7.68 -6.51
CA ARG A 217 -1.26 7.23 -7.24
C ARG A 217 -1.03 5.77 -7.58
N LYS A 218 -1.92 4.91 -7.10
CA LYS A 218 -1.94 3.51 -7.52
C LYS A 218 -2.36 3.44 -8.97
N VAL A 219 -1.62 2.71 -9.76
CA VAL A 219 -1.94 2.42 -11.15
C VAL A 219 -1.87 0.93 -11.39
N VAL A 220 -2.61 0.44 -12.38
CA VAL A 220 -2.71 -1.00 -12.64
C VAL A 220 -2.60 -1.26 -14.13
N GLY A 221 -1.86 -2.30 -14.49
CA GLY A 221 -1.86 -2.89 -15.81
C GLY A 221 -2.48 -4.28 -15.76
N VAL A 222 -3.32 -4.61 -16.71
CA VAL A 222 -4.09 -5.87 -16.72
C VAL A 222 -3.96 -6.55 -18.07
N ASP A 223 -3.69 -7.86 -18.05
CA ASP A 223 -3.70 -8.72 -19.25
C ASP A 223 -4.54 -9.98 -19.02
N GLY A 224 -5.13 -10.48 -20.09
CA GLY A 224 -5.91 -11.72 -20.05
C GLY A 224 -5.00 -12.96 -20.01
N CYS A 225 -5.11 -13.78 -18.98
CA CYS A 225 -4.34 -15.02 -18.82
C CYS A 225 -5.22 -16.27 -18.71
N THR A 226 -4.61 -17.45 -18.62
CA THR A 226 -5.32 -18.74 -18.51
C THR A 226 -6.20 -18.81 -17.28
N GLY A 227 -5.75 -18.30 -16.14
CA GLY A 227 -6.50 -18.30 -14.87
C GLY A 227 -7.56 -17.19 -14.76
N GLY A 228 -7.73 -16.37 -15.81
CA GLY A 228 -8.61 -15.21 -15.82
C GLY A 228 -7.85 -13.94 -16.23
N TRP A 229 -7.49 -13.10 -15.27
CA TRP A 229 -6.81 -11.81 -15.49
C TRP A 229 -5.58 -11.70 -14.62
N ALA A 230 -4.46 -11.38 -15.23
CA ALA A 230 -3.22 -11.01 -14.54
C ALA A 230 -3.21 -9.50 -14.33
N ALA A 231 -3.04 -9.04 -13.09
CA ALA A 231 -2.92 -7.63 -12.78
C ALA A 231 -1.60 -7.34 -12.08
N VAL A 232 -0.91 -6.29 -12.52
CA VAL A 232 0.25 -5.72 -11.86
C VAL A 232 -0.12 -4.32 -11.38
N SER A 233 -0.01 -4.07 -10.09
CA SER A 233 -0.22 -2.74 -9.53
C SER A 233 1.08 -2.10 -9.10
N LEU A 234 1.20 -0.79 -9.32
CA LEU A 234 2.33 0.02 -8.89
C LEU A 234 1.83 1.11 -7.95
N THR A 235 2.39 1.14 -6.73
CA THR A 235 2.08 2.14 -5.70
C THR A 235 3.39 2.58 -5.05
N GLY A 236 3.85 3.82 -5.30
CA GLY A 236 5.21 4.21 -4.91
C GLY A 236 6.24 3.25 -5.49
N ASP A 237 7.14 2.73 -4.67
CA ASP A 237 8.12 1.72 -5.08
C ASP A 237 7.61 0.27 -4.97
N HIS A 238 6.39 0.09 -4.50
CA HIS A 238 5.78 -1.21 -4.33
C HIS A 238 5.21 -1.75 -5.65
N VAL A 239 5.39 -3.05 -5.88
CA VAL A 239 4.87 -3.79 -7.03
C VAL A 239 4.11 -4.99 -6.50
N ASP A 240 2.79 -5.02 -6.72
CA ASP A 240 1.96 -6.17 -6.41
C ASP A 240 1.52 -6.88 -7.68
N ILE A 241 1.41 -8.21 -7.62
CA ILE A 241 0.98 -9.05 -8.73
C ILE A 241 -0.11 -10.00 -8.25
N GLY A 242 -1.24 -9.99 -8.95
CA GLY A 242 -2.38 -10.86 -8.62
C GLY A 242 -2.98 -11.52 -9.85
N ILE A 243 -3.57 -12.70 -9.65
CA ILE A 243 -4.39 -13.40 -10.66
C ILE A 243 -5.82 -13.42 -10.16
N TYR A 244 -6.73 -12.95 -10.99
CA TYR A 244 -8.15 -12.79 -10.68
C TYR A 244 -9.00 -13.62 -11.63
N HIS A 245 -10.08 -14.18 -11.12
CA HIS A 245 -10.94 -15.05 -11.92
C HIS A 245 -11.75 -14.25 -12.95
N CYS A 246 -12.23 -13.09 -12.57
CA CYS A 246 -13.03 -12.20 -13.41
C CYS A 246 -12.57 -10.74 -13.31
N ILE A 247 -12.98 -9.91 -14.29
CA ILE A 247 -12.60 -8.49 -14.33
C ILE A 247 -13.21 -7.69 -13.17
N SER A 248 -14.38 -8.07 -12.68
CA SER A 248 -14.98 -7.43 -11.50
C SER A 248 -14.13 -7.60 -10.25
N ASP A 249 -13.46 -8.75 -10.07
CA ASP A 249 -12.55 -8.98 -8.95
C ASP A 249 -11.30 -8.10 -9.05
N VAL A 250 -10.75 -7.93 -10.27
CA VAL A 250 -9.64 -6.98 -10.51
C VAL A 250 -10.04 -5.57 -10.10
N LEU A 251 -11.19 -5.11 -10.58
CA LEU A 251 -11.61 -3.73 -10.37
C LEU A 251 -12.04 -3.46 -8.92
N ALA A 252 -12.61 -4.44 -8.24
CA ALA A 252 -12.90 -4.35 -6.81
C ALA A 252 -11.62 -4.30 -5.96
N ALA A 253 -10.61 -5.13 -6.27
CA ALA A 253 -9.32 -5.14 -5.57
C ALA A 253 -8.48 -3.87 -5.80
N HIS A 254 -8.79 -3.13 -6.88
CA HIS A 254 -8.07 -1.93 -7.29
C HIS A 254 -8.99 -0.71 -7.45
N ALA A 255 -10.06 -0.64 -6.68
CA ALA A 255 -11.02 0.47 -6.71
C ALA A 255 -10.39 1.84 -6.35
N ASP A 256 -9.24 1.82 -5.70
CA ASP A 256 -8.42 2.99 -5.35
C ASP A 256 -7.41 3.39 -6.44
N ALA A 257 -7.38 2.69 -7.58
CA ALA A 257 -6.45 3.00 -8.67
C ALA A 257 -6.87 4.26 -9.42
N GLU A 258 -5.91 5.16 -9.65
CA GLU A 258 -6.16 6.37 -10.45
C GLU A 258 -6.23 6.07 -11.95
N ARG A 259 -5.55 5.01 -12.39
CA ARG A 259 -5.56 4.57 -13.78
C ARG A 259 -5.34 3.09 -13.93
N ILE A 260 -6.16 2.47 -14.77
CA ILE A 260 -6.07 1.06 -15.11
C ILE A 260 -5.95 0.94 -16.63
N LEU A 261 -4.88 0.31 -17.11
CA LEU A 261 -4.71 0.00 -18.52
C LEU A 261 -4.88 -1.51 -18.75
N ILE A 262 -5.72 -1.88 -19.72
CA ILE A 262 -6.09 -3.27 -19.97
C ILE A 262 -5.75 -3.64 -21.42
N ASP A 263 -5.07 -4.79 -21.64
CA ASP A 263 -4.85 -5.36 -22.97
C ASP A 263 -6.10 -6.13 -23.43
N MET A 264 -7.18 -5.39 -23.66
CA MET A 264 -8.43 -5.94 -24.16
C MET A 264 -9.24 -4.87 -24.89
N PRO A 265 -9.83 -5.18 -26.05
CA PRO A 265 -10.65 -4.23 -26.79
C PRO A 265 -11.78 -3.62 -25.96
N MET A 266 -11.88 -2.29 -25.98
CA MET A 266 -12.95 -1.50 -25.40
C MET A 266 -13.63 -0.66 -26.49
N GLY A 267 -14.96 -0.58 -26.45
CA GLY A 267 -15.74 0.01 -27.54
C GLY A 267 -15.73 -0.91 -28.76
N LEU A 268 -16.87 -1.48 -29.07
CA LEU A 268 -17.01 -2.53 -30.08
C LEU A 268 -17.68 -1.97 -31.33
N PRO A 269 -17.13 -2.21 -32.55
CA PRO A 269 -17.71 -1.76 -33.78
C PRO A 269 -19.01 -2.52 -34.05
N GLU A 270 -20.01 -1.85 -34.66
CA GLU A 270 -21.30 -2.43 -35.00
C GLU A 270 -21.56 -2.42 -36.52
N ASN A 271 -20.73 -1.70 -37.28
CA ASN A 271 -20.79 -1.64 -38.72
C ASN A 271 -19.41 -1.35 -39.35
N VAL A 272 -19.31 -1.46 -40.67
CA VAL A 272 -18.04 -1.31 -41.43
C VAL A 272 -17.43 0.10 -41.38
N ASN A 273 -18.23 1.11 -41.01
CA ASN A 273 -17.79 2.50 -40.96
C ASN A 273 -17.22 2.88 -39.58
N ASP A 274 -17.42 2.04 -38.58
CA ASP A 274 -16.91 2.29 -37.21
C ASP A 274 -15.39 2.13 -37.20
N LEU A 275 -14.70 3.20 -36.83
CA LEU A 275 -13.25 3.28 -36.92
C LEU A 275 -12.60 2.76 -35.65
N ARG A 276 -12.19 1.47 -35.70
CA ARG A 276 -11.34 0.87 -34.64
C ARG A 276 -9.85 1.20 -34.85
N PRO A 277 -9.08 1.36 -33.76
CA PRO A 277 -7.65 1.69 -33.81
C PRO A 277 -6.76 0.60 -34.41
N ASP A 278 -7.23 -0.64 -34.52
CA ASP A 278 -6.42 -1.82 -34.87
C ASP A 278 -5.64 -1.65 -36.18
N ALA A 279 -6.25 -1.05 -37.21
CA ALA A 279 -5.60 -0.83 -38.51
C ALA A 279 -4.45 0.20 -38.40
N GLN A 280 -4.68 1.29 -37.70
CA GLN A 280 -3.67 2.33 -37.47
C GLN A 280 -2.55 1.80 -36.57
N LEU A 281 -2.87 1.06 -35.52
CA LEU A 281 -1.90 0.41 -34.62
C LEU A 281 -0.93 -0.50 -35.39
N ARG A 282 -1.46 -1.29 -36.38
CA ARG A 282 -0.58 -2.13 -37.23
C ARG A 282 0.46 -1.33 -38.00
N THR A 283 0.10 -0.14 -38.46
CA THR A 283 1.06 0.74 -39.18
C THR A 283 2.15 1.29 -38.25
N MET A 284 1.84 1.49 -36.98
CA MET A 284 2.80 1.96 -35.96
C MET A 284 3.75 0.83 -35.52
N LEU A 285 3.30 -0.43 -35.55
CA LEU A 285 4.05 -1.60 -35.14
C LEU A 285 4.73 -2.32 -36.33
N LYS A 286 5.59 -1.59 -37.08
CA LYS A 286 6.33 -2.16 -38.20
C LYS A 286 7.14 -3.37 -37.73
N GLY A 287 6.98 -4.52 -38.41
CA GLY A 287 7.62 -5.80 -38.03
C GLY A 287 6.89 -6.58 -36.91
N LYS A 288 5.88 -6.01 -36.30
CA LYS A 288 5.04 -6.64 -35.27
C LYS A 288 3.54 -6.50 -35.50
N ALA A 289 3.14 -6.12 -36.72
CA ALA A 289 1.73 -5.94 -37.09
C ALA A 289 0.85 -7.19 -36.83
N SER A 290 1.43 -8.39 -36.84
CA SER A 290 0.75 -9.65 -36.52
C SER A 290 0.36 -9.81 -35.05
N SER A 291 0.91 -9.01 -34.14
CA SER A 291 0.51 -9.02 -32.74
C SER A 291 -0.85 -8.31 -32.50
N VAL A 292 -1.26 -7.48 -33.45
CA VAL A 292 -2.53 -6.75 -33.34
C VAL A 292 -3.65 -7.62 -33.88
N VAL A 293 -4.50 -8.09 -32.98
CA VAL A 293 -5.67 -8.90 -33.29
C VAL A 293 -6.81 -8.00 -33.77
N ASN A 294 -7.66 -8.49 -34.69
CA ASN A 294 -8.85 -7.75 -35.08
C ASN A 294 -9.89 -7.79 -33.96
N CYS A 295 -10.37 -6.62 -33.54
CA CYS A 295 -11.49 -6.54 -32.63
C CYS A 295 -12.76 -7.11 -33.30
N PRO A 296 -13.50 -8.02 -32.67
CA PRO A 296 -14.80 -8.48 -33.21
C PRO A 296 -15.86 -7.40 -33.08
N CYS A 297 -16.84 -7.44 -33.98
CA CYS A 297 -18.03 -6.60 -33.85
C CYS A 297 -18.87 -7.02 -32.63
N ARG A 298 -19.68 -6.09 -32.10
CA ARG A 298 -20.56 -6.34 -30.95
C ARG A 298 -21.44 -7.55 -31.13
N GLN A 299 -22.06 -7.67 -32.33
CA GLN A 299 -22.93 -8.79 -32.65
C GLN A 299 -22.19 -10.12 -32.57
N ALA A 300 -20.92 -10.19 -33.00
CA ALA A 300 -20.08 -11.39 -32.90
C ALA A 300 -19.69 -11.72 -31.46
N VAL A 301 -19.43 -10.70 -30.64
CA VAL A 301 -19.12 -10.87 -29.22
C VAL A 301 -20.28 -11.50 -28.45
N TYR A 302 -21.52 -11.16 -28.81
CA TYR A 302 -22.72 -11.68 -28.14
C TYR A 302 -23.38 -12.88 -28.84
N ALA A 303 -22.89 -13.28 -30.03
CA ALA A 303 -23.31 -14.51 -30.70
C ALA A 303 -22.77 -15.78 -30.02
N ASN A 304 -23.26 -16.94 -30.48
CA ASN A 304 -22.61 -18.20 -30.14
C ASN A 304 -21.18 -18.21 -30.70
N VAL A 305 -20.19 -18.66 -29.90
CA VAL A 305 -18.78 -18.69 -30.26
C VAL A 305 -18.52 -19.36 -31.62
N LYS A 306 -19.25 -20.45 -31.94
CA LYS A 306 -19.14 -21.16 -33.24
C LYS A 306 -19.60 -20.29 -34.43
N GLU A 307 -20.50 -19.37 -34.23
CA GLU A 307 -21.08 -18.50 -35.26
C GLU A 307 -20.38 -17.12 -35.31
N ALA A 308 -19.64 -16.76 -34.29
CA ALA A 308 -19.06 -15.44 -34.14
C ALA A 308 -18.25 -14.97 -35.37
N SER A 309 -17.47 -15.86 -35.99
CA SER A 309 -16.67 -15.52 -37.18
C SER A 309 -17.56 -15.25 -38.40
N ALA A 310 -18.64 -16.01 -38.57
CA ALA A 310 -19.61 -15.80 -39.66
C ALA A 310 -20.38 -14.49 -39.45
N VAL A 311 -20.85 -14.21 -38.23
CA VAL A 311 -21.50 -12.95 -37.86
C VAL A 311 -20.56 -11.76 -38.12
N ASN A 312 -19.31 -11.84 -37.66
CA ASN A 312 -18.33 -10.78 -37.88
C ASN A 312 -18.09 -10.51 -39.38
N LYS A 313 -18.02 -11.59 -40.19
CA LYS A 313 -17.84 -11.48 -41.63
C LYS A 313 -19.06 -10.81 -42.29
N ALA A 314 -20.28 -11.10 -41.83
CA ALA A 314 -21.51 -10.47 -42.35
C ALA A 314 -21.56 -8.97 -41.99
N VAL A 315 -21.10 -8.58 -40.76
CA VAL A 315 -21.19 -7.21 -40.28
C VAL A 315 -20.01 -6.36 -40.76
N LEU A 316 -18.77 -6.84 -40.59
CA LEU A 316 -17.54 -6.08 -40.90
C LEU A 316 -16.81 -6.52 -42.16
N GLY A 317 -17.36 -7.47 -42.93
CA GLY A 317 -16.73 -7.98 -44.16
C GLY A 317 -15.48 -8.87 -43.89
N LYS A 318 -15.11 -9.14 -42.66
CA LYS A 318 -13.88 -9.89 -42.28
C LYS A 318 -14.18 -11.01 -41.31
N ALA A 319 -13.62 -12.20 -41.56
CA ALA A 319 -13.69 -13.32 -40.63
C ALA A 319 -12.75 -13.07 -39.42
N LEU A 320 -13.05 -13.68 -38.28
CA LEU A 320 -12.23 -13.65 -37.10
C LEU A 320 -11.12 -14.73 -37.12
N SER A 321 -9.96 -14.40 -36.60
CA SER A 321 -8.89 -15.38 -36.34
C SER A 321 -9.27 -16.26 -35.13
N ALA A 322 -8.62 -17.43 -35.00
CA ALA A 322 -8.78 -18.27 -33.80
C ALA A 322 -8.44 -17.51 -32.51
N GLN A 323 -7.43 -16.64 -32.55
CA GLN A 323 -7.06 -15.78 -31.43
C GLN A 323 -8.19 -14.78 -31.09
N SER A 324 -8.75 -14.09 -32.09
CA SER A 324 -9.88 -13.17 -31.86
C SER A 324 -11.08 -13.90 -31.25
N ILE A 325 -11.39 -15.11 -31.72
CA ILE A 325 -12.47 -15.95 -31.16
C ILE A 325 -12.19 -16.31 -29.71
N GLY A 326 -10.95 -16.69 -29.39
CA GLY A 326 -10.53 -17.03 -28.02
C GLY A 326 -10.66 -15.87 -27.02
N LEU A 327 -10.58 -14.63 -27.50
CA LEU A 327 -10.73 -13.43 -26.65
C LEU A 327 -12.20 -13.03 -26.39
N ILE A 328 -13.16 -13.54 -27.18
CA ILE A 328 -14.59 -13.14 -27.09
C ILE A 328 -15.14 -13.23 -25.66
N PRO A 329 -14.92 -14.28 -24.87
CA PRO A 329 -15.44 -14.34 -23.49
C PRO A 329 -14.97 -13.17 -22.63
N LYS A 330 -13.67 -12.82 -22.70
CA LYS A 330 -13.07 -11.72 -21.93
C LYS A 330 -13.53 -10.35 -22.42
N ILE A 331 -13.65 -10.18 -23.74
CA ILE A 331 -14.20 -8.95 -24.36
C ILE A 331 -15.64 -8.73 -23.90
N ARG A 332 -16.47 -9.78 -23.90
CA ARG A 332 -17.85 -9.71 -23.43
C ARG A 332 -17.93 -9.32 -21.95
N GLU A 333 -17.16 -9.99 -21.12
CA GLU A 333 -17.09 -9.73 -19.68
C GLU A 333 -16.74 -8.26 -19.38
N LEU A 334 -15.72 -7.73 -20.05
CA LEU A 334 -15.30 -6.34 -19.90
C LEU A 334 -16.33 -5.35 -20.44
N ASP A 335 -16.92 -5.63 -21.61
CA ASP A 335 -17.96 -4.79 -22.22
C ASP A 335 -19.24 -4.72 -21.36
N GLU A 336 -19.64 -5.83 -20.75
CA GLU A 336 -20.76 -5.88 -19.81
C GLU A 336 -20.46 -5.06 -18.56
N TYR A 337 -19.27 -5.22 -17.98
CA TYR A 337 -18.86 -4.47 -16.78
C TYR A 337 -18.85 -2.95 -17.06
N LEU A 338 -18.17 -2.50 -18.11
CA LEU A 338 -18.05 -1.08 -18.44
C LEU A 338 -19.39 -0.45 -18.88
N SER A 339 -20.31 -1.28 -19.40
CA SER A 339 -21.67 -0.83 -19.71
C SER A 339 -22.50 -0.59 -18.46
N ALA A 340 -22.30 -1.42 -17.42
CA ALA A 340 -23.00 -1.31 -16.13
C ALA A 340 -22.40 -0.22 -15.20
N HIS A 341 -21.12 0.11 -15.36
CA HIS A 341 -20.37 1.00 -14.48
C HIS A 341 -19.75 2.18 -15.25
N SER A 342 -20.58 3.11 -15.67
CA SER A 342 -20.17 4.25 -16.52
C SER A 342 -19.12 5.16 -15.85
N GLU A 343 -19.11 5.26 -14.54
CA GLU A 343 -18.16 6.00 -13.73
C GLU A 343 -16.72 5.50 -13.88
N THR A 344 -16.51 4.23 -14.24
CA THR A 344 -15.18 3.65 -14.40
C THR A 344 -14.47 4.05 -15.70
N ARG A 345 -15.21 4.60 -16.66
CA ARG A 345 -14.71 5.00 -17.99
C ARG A 345 -13.70 6.15 -17.96
N GLU A 346 -13.64 6.88 -16.85
CA GLU A 346 -12.72 8.01 -16.69
C GLU A 346 -11.29 7.57 -16.36
N PHE A 347 -11.10 6.36 -15.80
CA PHE A 347 -9.80 5.87 -15.38
C PHE A 347 -9.41 4.49 -15.94
N ILE A 348 -10.31 3.79 -16.63
CA ILE A 348 -10.03 2.51 -17.30
C ILE A 348 -9.90 2.73 -18.80
N PHE A 349 -8.80 2.26 -19.39
CA PHE A 349 -8.54 2.44 -20.82
C PHE A 349 -7.97 1.18 -21.46
N GLU A 350 -8.35 0.95 -22.73
CA GLU A 350 -7.69 -0.02 -23.60
C GLU A 350 -6.26 0.44 -23.91
N SER A 351 -5.30 -0.47 -23.76
CA SER A 351 -3.92 -0.25 -24.17
C SER A 351 -3.35 -1.51 -24.79
N HIS A 352 -2.18 -1.42 -25.41
CA HIS A 352 -1.58 -2.56 -26.11
C HIS A 352 -0.09 -2.69 -25.74
N PRO A 353 0.35 -3.79 -25.11
CA PRO A 353 1.71 -3.93 -24.58
C PRO A 353 2.80 -3.72 -25.63
N GLU A 354 2.66 -4.27 -26.84
CA GLU A 354 3.67 -4.10 -27.88
C GLU A 354 3.80 -2.63 -28.34
N LEU A 355 2.72 -1.84 -28.32
CA LEU A 355 2.79 -0.39 -28.56
C LEU A 355 3.54 0.30 -27.43
N CYS A 356 3.19 -0.02 -26.19
CA CYS A 356 3.84 0.54 -25.02
C CYS A 356 5.34 0.21 -25.01
N PHE A 357 5.73 -1.04 -25.26
CA PHE A 357 7.14 -1.42 -25.39
C PHE A 357 7.84 -0.66 -26.52
N ALA A 358 7.20 -0.52 -27.68
CA ALA A 358 7.78 0.21 -28.81
C ALA A 358 8.04 1.68 -28.47
N LYS A 359 7.18 2.29 -27.67
CA LYS A 359 7.32 3.66 -27.18
C LYS A 359 8.39 3.79 -26.09
N LEU A 360 8.41 2.87 -25.12
CA LEU A 360 9.43 2.83 -24.06
C LEU A 360 10.85 2.59 -24.60
N SER A 361 11.01 1.79 -25.66
CA SER A 361 12.31 1.48 -26.27
C SER A 361 12.61 2.26 -27.54
N ARG A 362 11.70 3.16 -27.96
CA ARG A 362 11.79 3.97 -29.21
C ARG A 362 11.82 3.14 -30.50
N ALA A 363 11.57 1.85 -30.41
CA ALA A 363 11.49 0.95 -31.55
C ALA A 363 10.69 -0.31 -31.18
N PRO A 364 9.98 -0.97 -32.13
CA PRO A 364 9.30 -2.22 -31.86
C PRO A 364 10.26 -3.31 -31.38
N VAL A 365 9.88 -4.06 -30.33
CA VAL A 365 10.63 -5.21 -29.82
C VAL A 365 10.36 -6.40 -30.73
N LEU A 366 11.28 -6.75 -31.60
CA LEU A 366 11.06 -7.75 -32.64
C LEU A 366 11.15 -9.21 -32.14
N GLU A 367 11.83 -9.43 -31.04
CA GLU A 367 11.99 -10.75 -30.41
C GLU A 367 10.64 -11.31 -29.95
N LYS A 368 10.48 -12.63 -30.15
CA LYS A 368 9.23 -13.33 -29.78
C LYS A 368 8.98 -13.22 -28.28
N LYS A 369 7.78 -12.79 -27.85
CA LYS A 369 7.45 -12.55 -26.45
C LYS A 369 7.62 -13.77 -25.53
N ARG A 370 7.44 -15.00 -26.07
CA ARG A 370 7.63 -16.26 -25.35
C ARG A 370 9.04 -16.84 -25.39
N SER A 371 9.96 -16.24 -26.13
CA SER A 371 11.37 -16.65 -26.11
C SER A 371 12.09 -16.04 -24.91
N HIS A 372 13.07 -16.75 -24.36
CA HIS A 372 13.92 -16.25 -23.29
C HIS A 372 14.53 -14.88 -23.60
N GLU A 373 15.04 -14.70 -24.83
CA GLU A 373 15.61 -13.45 -25.32
C GLU A 373 14.55 -12.31 -25.32
N GLY A 374 13.33 -12.59 -25.80
CA GLY A 374 12.25 -11.62 -25.87
C GLY A 374 11.73 -11.21 -24.48
N GLN A 375 11.64 -12.16 -23.55
CA GLN A 375 11.29 -11.89 -22.16
C GLN A 375 12.36 -11.06 -21.46
N HIS A 376 13.63 -11.47 -21.57
CA HIS A 376 14.77 -10.76 -20.99
C HIS A 376 14.85 -9.31 -21.50
N LYS A 377 14.67 -9.10 -22.80
CA LYS A 377 14.70 -7.75 -23.40
C LYS A 377 13.57 -6.88 -22.87
N ARG A 378 12.34 -7.40 -22.77
CA ARG A 378 11.19 -6.66 -22.22
C ARG A 378 11.38 -6.32 -20.73
N LEU A 379 11.84 -7.27 -19.93
CA LEU A 379 12.17 -7.02 -18.53
C LEU A 379 13.30 -5.99 -18.38
N SER A 380 14.29 -5.98 -19.25
CA SER A 380 15.35 -4.96 -19.24
C SER A 380 14.82 -3.57 -19.58
N ILE A 381 13.88 -3.45 -20.54
CA ILE A 381 13.21 -2.19 -20.84
C ILE A 381 12.44 -1.70 -19.60
N LEU A 382 11.64 -2.56 -18.98
CA LEU A 382 10.88 -2.18 -17.77
C LEU A 382 11.79 -1.74 -16.62
N SER A 383 12.90 -2.48 -16.41
CA SER A 383 13.87 -2.19 -15.34
C SER A 383 14.60 -0.87 -15.53
N ALA A 384 14.79 -0.41 -16.76
CA ALA A 384 15.40 0.88 -17.05
C ALA A 384 14.55 2.05 -16.51
N PHE A 385 13.23 1.90 -16.44
CA PHE A 385 12.30 2.88 -15.86
C PHE A 385 11.99 2.59 -14.38
N ARG A 386 11.94 1.29 -14.03
CA ARG A 386 11.57 0.85 -12.68
C ARG A 386 12.30 -0.46 -12.31
N PRO A 387 13.44 -0.36 -11.61
CA PRO A 387 14.26 -1.53 -11.27
C PRO A 387 13.52 -2.62 -10.49
N THR A 388 12.56 -2.26 -9.62
CA THR A 388 11.82 -3.19 -8.77
C THR A 388 10.90 -4.14 -9.54
N VAL A 389 10.43 -3.75 -10.75
CA VAL A 389 9.47 -4.54 -11.55
C VAL A 389 10.05 -5.89 -11.97
N ARG A 390 11.32 -5.93 -12.36
CA ARG A 390 11.94 -7.17 -12.82
C ARG A 390 11.95 -8.24 -11.75
N GLY A 391 12.42 -7.89 -10.54
CA GLY A 391 12.48 -8.83 -9.43
C GLY A 391 11.07 -9.31 -9.02
N ALA A 392 10.09 -8.41 -9.00
CA ALA A 392 8.71 -8.77 -8.68
C ALA A 392 8.12 -9.75 -9.69
N VAL A 393 8.32 -9.53 -11.00
CA VAL A 393 7.79 -10.39 -12.06
C VAL A 393 8.51 -11.75 -12.12
N GLU A 394 9.85 -11.77 -12.00
CA GLU A 394 10.64 -13.01 -12.06
C GLU A 394 10.43 -13.92 -10.82
N HIS A 395 10.07 -13.35 -9.65
CA HIS A 395 9.87 -14.09 -8.40
C HIS A 395 8.41 -14.18 -7.97
N ALA A 396 7.46 -13.83 -8.85
CA ALA A 396 6.04 -13.95 -8.55
C ALA A 396 5.67 -15.42 -8.27
N ASP A 397 5.04 -15.67 -7.12
CA ASP A 397 4.56 -17.02 -6.75
C ASP A 397 3.24 -17.33 -7.47
N ILE A 398 3.31 -17.46 -8.79
CA ILE A 398 2.16 -17.73 -9.66
C ILE A 398 2.38 -19.05 -10.41
N LYS A 399 1.40 -19.94 -10.32
CA LYS A 399 1.45 -21.23 -10.98
C LYS A 399 1.33 -21.06 -12.50
N LYS A 400 2.11 -21.81 -13.27
CA LYS A 400 2.14 -21.76 -14.76
C LYS A 400 0.78 -22.04 -15.42
N ASN A 401 -0.13 -22.74 -14.75
CA ASN A 401 -1.49 -22.97 -15.22
C ASN A 401 -2.45 -21.78 -14.96
N GLN A 402 -2.02 -20.76 -14.24
CA GLN A 402 -2.79 -19.54 -13.96
C GLN A 402 -2.39 -18.42 -14.91
N ALA A 403 -1.08 -18.12 -15.01
CA ALA A 403 -0.55 -17.13 -15.92
C ALA A 403 0.85 -17.55 -16.42
N SER A 404 1.19 -17.13 -17.63
CA SER A 404 2.53 -17.26 -18.16
C SER A 404 3.38 -16.03 -17.83
N LEU A 405 4.71 -16.16 -17.90
CA LEU A 405 5.61 -15.02 -17.63
C LEU A 405 5.36 -13.86 -18.61
N ASP A 406 4.99 -14.15 -19.87
CA ASP A 406 4.67 -13.11 -20.85
C ASP A 406 3.39 -12.32 -20.47
N ASP A 407 2.37 -12.96 -19.88
CA ASP A 407 1.18 -12.25 -19.39
C ASP A 407 1.54 -11.27 -18.25
N LEU A 408 2.43 -11.66 -17.32
CA LEU A 408 2.90 -10.79 -16.24
C LEU A 408 3.77 -9.62 -16.75
N ILE A 409 4.62 -9.88 -17.74
CA ILE A 409 5.45 -8.85 -18.39
C ILE A 409 4.56 -7.84 -19.13
N ASP A 410 3.52 -8.30 -19.84
CA ASP A 410 2.60 -7.45 -20.56
C ASP A 410 1.77 -6.60 -19.56
N ALA A 411 1.22 -7.18 -18.51
CA ALA A 411 0.55 -6.44 -17.43
C ALA A 411 1.49 -5.41 -16.75
N ALA A 412 2.75 -5.78 -16.48
CA ALA A 412 3.73 -4.86 -15.90
C ALA A 412 4.07 -3.69 -16.84
N CYS A 413 4.12 -3.93 -18.16
CA CYS A 413 4.30 -2.87 -19.15
C CYS A 413 3.15 -1.87 -19.14
N LEU A 414 1.92 -2.34 -19.04
CA LEU A 414 0.74 -1.49 -18.95
C LEU A 414 0.72 -0.71 -17.63
N ALA A 415 1.06 -1.33 -16.51
CA ALA A 415 1.17 -0.65 -15.22
C ALA A 415 2.21 0.48 -15.26
N LEU A 416 3.40 0.23 -15.83
CA LEU A 416 4.43 1.26 -16.02
C LEU A 416 3.95 2.38 -16.94
N THR A 417 3.26 2.06 -18.03
CA THR A 417 2.68 3.04 -18.95
C THR A 417 1.64 3.90 -18.24
N ALA A 418 0.76 3.28 -17.43
CA ALA A 418 -0.19 3.99 -16.59
C ALA A 418 0.51 4.93 -15.60
N GLN A 419 1.62 4.51 -14.97
CA GLN A 419 2.40 5.34 -14.06
C GLN A 419 3.03 6.54 -14.77
N LEU A 420 3.65 6.32 -15.92
CA LEU A 420 4.25 7.40 -16.71
C LEU A 420 3.21 8.41 -17.17
N SER A 421 1.99 7.97 -17.48
CA SER A 421 0.89 8.84 -17.91
C SER A 421 0.35 9.77 -16.83
N LEU A 422 0.74 9.58 -15.57
CA LEU A 422 0.43 10.53 -14.48
C LEU A 422 1.29 11.81 -14.55
N LYS A 423 2.43 11.74 -15.24
CA LYS A 423 3.39 12.86 -15.39
C LYS A 423 3.55 13.31 -16.85
N ARG A 424 3.03 12.55 -17.80
CA ARG A 424 3.13 12.79 -19.26
C ARG A 424 1.74 12.71 -19.90
N PRO A 425 1.52 13.33 -21.04
CA PRO A 425 0.25 13.21 -21.77
C PRO A 425 -0.06 11.76 -22.11
N LEU A 426 -1.29 11.32 -21.80
CA LEU A 426 -1.84 10.07 -22.29
C LEU A 426 -2.33 10.27 -23.72
N LEU A 427 -1.59 9.75 -24.67
CA LEU A 427 -1.90 9.82 -26.09
C LEU A 427 -2.83 8.67 -26.52
N SER A 428 -3.51 8.81 -27.63
CA SER A 428 -4.40 7.76 -28.15
C SER A 428 -4.28 7.53 -29.65
N VAL A 429 -4.63 6.32 -30.06
CA VAL A 429 -4.84 5.90 -31.45
C VAL A 429 -6.29 5.47 -31.58
N PRO A 430 -7.08 6.09 -32.48
CA PRO A 430 -6.78 7.32 -33.23
C PRO A 430 -6.71 8.55 -32.28
N GLU A 431 -6.15 9.63 -32.78
CA GLU A 431 -6.06 10.91 -32.04
C GLU A 431 -7.44 11.48 -31.70
N ARG A 432 -8.41 11.25 -32.57
CA ARG A 432 -9.84 11.61 -32.39
C ARG A 432 -10.65 10.33 -32.39
N PRO A 433 -10.85 9.70 -31.23
CA PRO A 433 -11.60 8.46 -31.14
C PRO A 433 -13.12 8.69 -31.33
N GLU A 434 -13.77 7.72 -31.91
CA GLU A 434 -15.21 7.62 -31.90
C GLU A 434 -15.69 6.83 -30.71
N THR A 435 -16.96 7.00 -30.34
CA THR A 435 -17.65 6.18 -29.34
C THR A 435 -18.52 5.15 -29.99
N ASP A 436 -18.58 3.96 -29.41
CA ASP A 436 -19.53 2.94 -29.81
C ASP A 436 -20.99 3.26 -29.36
N ALA A 437 -21.95 2.43 -29.72
CA ALA A 437 -23.36 2.61 -29.35
C ALA A 437 -23.64 2.55 -27.85
N ARG A 438 -22.68 2.08 -27.03
CA ARG A 438 -22.77 2.07 -25.56
C ARG A 438 -22.00 3.22 -24.90
N GLY A 439 -21.45 4.14 -25.69
CA GLY A 439 -20.69 5.30 -25.24
C GLY A 439 -19.25 4.97 -24.80
N LEU A 440 -18.71 3.80 -25.17
CA LEU A 440 -17.31 3.44 -24.92
C LEU A 440 -16.43 3.95 -26.05
N MET A 441 -15.33 4.62 -25.72
CA MET A 441 -14.40 5.15 -26.72
C MET A 441 -13.60 4.03 -27.39
N MET A 442 -13.60 4.01 -28.72
CA MET A 442 -12.79 3.08 -29.52
C MET A 442 -11.38 3.65 -29.70
N LYS A 443 -10.53 3.53 -28.67
CA LYS A 443 -9.14 4.04 -28.68
C LYS A 443 -8.20 3.11 -27.94
N ILE A 444 -6.94 3.11 -28.36
CA ILE A 444 -5.83 2.48 -27.63
C ILE A 444 -4.95 3.61 -27.10
N VAL A 445 -4.65 3.60 -25.80
CA VAL A 445 -3.84 4.64 -25.18
C VAL A 445 -2.38 4.20 -24.96
N TYR A 446 -1.47 5.18 -24.95
CA TYR A 446 -0.05 5.00 -24.73
C TYR A 446 0.63 6.29 -24.23
N VAL A 447 1.88 6.19 -23.85
CA VAL A 447 2.73 7.33 -23.50
C VAL A 447 3.96 7.33 -24.41
N ASP A 448 4.35 8.52 -24.90
CA ASP A 448 5.61 8.70 -25.63
C ASP A 448 6.73 9.15 -24.68
N VAL A 449 7.94 8.54 -24.73
CA VAL A 449 9.04 8.76 -23.79
C VAL A 449 10.36 9.14 -24.46
#